data_94e52a4ccf8922c6aaf445ec4c03bfcc
#
_entry.id   94e52a4ccf8922c6aaf445ec4c03bfcc
#
_cell.length_a   1.000
_cell.length_b   1.000
_cell.length_c   1.000
_cell.angle_alpha   90.00
_cell.angle_beta   90.00
_cell.angle_gamma   90.00
#
_symmetry.space_group_name_H-M   'P 1'
#
loop_
_entity.id
_entity.type
_entity.pdbx_description
1 polymer ?
#
loop_
_entity_poly.entity_id
_entity_poly.type
_entity_poly.pdbx_seq_one_letter_code
_entity_poly.pdbx_strand_id
1 'polypeptide(L)'
;MKTVSRYTILIVDDSKLARMVMASAFRRIRPNWTLVETSNADEALAAVSGGAVEIALIDFNMPGIDGLELVANIRKTHPNMPVAVVSANVQNEIIGRARELNAGFIPKPLTDESLAAFLSGAALRLKKSPT
;
A
#
# COMPACT_ATOMS: atom_id res chain seq x y z
N MET A 1 -28.51 -8.01 -7.57
CA MET A 1 -27.29 -8.72 -7.91
C MET A 1 -26.10 -8.15 -7.15
N LYS A 2 -25.24 -9.02 -6.70
CA LYS A 2 -24.11 -8.60 -5.91
C LYS A 2 -22.93 -8.22 -6.81
N THR A 3 -22.36 -7.06 -6.56
CA THR A 3 -21.18 -6.60 -7.29
C THR A 3 -19.93 -6.92 -6.49
N VAL A 4 -18.99 -7.58 -7.15
CA VAL A 4 -17.69 -7.86 -6.53
C VAL A 4 -16.82 -6.64 -6.67
N SER A 5 -16.34 -6.11 -5.54
CA SER A 5 -15.42 -4.98 -5.56
C SER A 5 -14.07 -5.42 -6.08
N ARG A 6 -13.53 -4.66 -7.03
CA ARG A 6 -12.20 -4.90 -7.63
C ARG A 6 -11.43 -3.62 -7.58
N TYR A 7 -10.27 -3.69 -6.98
CA TYR A 7 -9.43 -2.51 -6.83
C TYR A 7 -8.05 -2.76 -7.41
N THR A 8 -7.36 -1.68 -7.71
CA THR A 8 -5.98 -1.73 -8.18
C THR A 8 -5.07 -1.32 -7.04
N ILE A 9 -4.17 -2.22 -6.66
CA ILE A 9 -3.20 -1.96 -5.61
C ILE A 9 -1.82 -1.75 -6.21
N LEU A 10 -1.10 -0.77 -5.64
CA LEU A 10 0.29 -0.52 -5.96
C LEU A 10 1.16 -1.14 -4.87
N ILE A 11 2.17 -1.89 -5.27
CA ILE A 11 3.21 -2.38 -4.37
C ILE A 11 4.50 -1.66 -4.72
N VAL A 12 5.16 -1.09 -3.71
CA VAL A 12 6.43 -0.37 -3.88
C VAL A 12 7.47 -1.01 -2.99
N ASP A 13 8.50 -1.60 -3.59
CA ASP A 13 9.62 -2.21 -2.88
C ASP A 13 10.78 -2.34 -3.85
N ASP A 14 11.97 -1.92 -3.46
CA ASP A 14 13.15 -2.00 -4.33
C ASP A 14 13.69 -3.42 -4.45
N SER A 15 13.31 -4.32 -3.56
CA SER A 15 13.71 -5.72 -3.61
C SER A 15 12.75 -6.52 -4.49
N LYS A 16 13.28 -7.07 -5.56
CA LYS A 16 12.47 -7.92 -6.44
C LYS A 16 11.91 -9.12 -5.70
N LEU A 17 12.72 -9.73 -4.83
CA LEU A 17 12.27 -10.88 -4.05
C LEU A 17 11.13 -10.50 -3.11
N ALA A 18 11.26 -9.38 -2.42
CA ALA A 18 10.21 -8.91 -1.53
C ALA A 18 8.92 -8.61 -2.29
N ARG A 19 9.03 -7.98 -3.48
CA ARG A 19 7.84 -7.75 -4.33
C ARG A 19 7.19 -9.05 -4.72
N MET A 20 7.97 -10.07 -5.08
CA MET A 20 7.44 -11.38 -5.45
C MET A 20 6.65 -12.01 -4.30
N VAL A 21 7.17 -11.92 -3.08
CA VAL A 21 6.50 -12.45 -1.90
C VAL A 21 5.19 -11.73 -1.65
N MET A 22 5.20 -10.41 -1.70
CA MET A 22 3.98 -9.61 -1.50
C MET A 22 2.97 -9.85 -2.61
N ALA A 23 3.42 -9.92 -3.85
CA ALA A 23 2.54 -10.17 -4.98
C ALA A 23 1.88 -11.54 -4.90
N SER A 24 2.65 -12.54 -4.48
CA SER A 24 2.13 -13.91 -4.31
C SER A 24 1.04 -13.95 -3.25
N ALA A 25 1.28 -13.31 -2.11
CA ALA A 25 0.30 -13.23 -1.02
C ALA A 25 -0.96 -12.49 -1.48
N PHE A 26 -0.77 -11.39 -2.18
CA PHE A 26 -1.90 -10.60 -2.69
C PHE A 26 -2.76 -11.41 -3.64
N ARG A 27 -2.16 -12.11 -4.59
CA ARG A 27 -2.90 -12.90 -5.57
C ARG A 27 -3.65 -14.06 -4.92
N ARG A 28 -3.12 -14.61 -3.84
CA ARG A 28 -3.79 -15.64 -3.06
C ARG A 28 -5.05 -15.12 -2.38
N ILE A 29 -4.98 -13.90 -1.86
CA ILE A 29 -6.03 -13.30 -1.02
C ILE A 29 -7.07 -12.57 -1.88
N ARG A 30 -6.63 -11.89 -2.93
CA ARG A 30 -7.50 -11.07 -3.79
C ARG A 30 -7.23 -11.37 -5.27
N PRO A 31 -7.58 -12.56 -5.75
CA PRO A 31 -7.24 -12.97 -7.12
C PRO A 31 -7.88 -12.12 -8.21
N ASN A 32 -8.96 -11.41 -7.88
CA ASN A 32 -9.69 -10.60 -8.86
C ASN A 32 -9.27 -9.14 -8.88
N TRP A 33 -8.36 -8.73 -7.99
CA TRP A 33 -7.87 -7.36 -7.96
C TRP A 33 -6.66 -7.22 -8.87
N THR A 34 -6.39 -5.99 -9.29
CA THR A 34 -5.25 -5.69 -10.16
C THR A 34 -4.05 -5.27 -9.34
N LEU A 35 -2.88 -5.75 -9.72
CA LEU A 35 -1.63 -5.45 -9.05
C LEU A 35 -0.72 -4.65 -9.97
N VAL A 36 -0.17 -3.55 -9.46
CA VAL A 36 0.86 -2.76 -10.11
C VAL A 36 2.09 -2.81 -9.23
N GLU A 37 3.23 -3.21 -9.78
CA GLU A 37 4.48 -3.30 -9.04
C GLU A 37 5.43 -2.20 -9.47
N THR A 38 6.06 -1.54 -8.50
CA THR A 38 7.07 -0.53 -8.75
C THR A 38 8.25 -0.74 -7.80
N SER A 39 9.41 -0.24 -8.19
CA SER A 39 10.65 -0.50 -7.44
C SER A 39 11.25 0.73 -6.79
N ASN A 40 10.67 1.91 -7.02
CA ASN A 40 11.18 3.15 -6.44
C ASN A 40 10.08 4.19 -6.35
N ALA A 41 10.41 5.30 -5.68
CA ALA A 41 9.44 6.37 -5.44
C ALA A 41 8.96 7.04 -6.72
N ASP A 42 9.86 7.26 -7.68
CA ASP A 42 9.49 7.93 -8.92
C ASP A 42 8.50 7.11 -9.72
N GLU A 43 8.74 5.80 -9.83
CA GLU A 43 7.79 4.90 -10.49
C GLU A 43 6.46 4.87 -9.77
N ALA A 44 6.50 4.86 -8.43
CA ALA A 44 5.28 4.83 -7.62
C ALA A 44 4.45 6.10 -7.83
N LEU A 45 5.10 7.26 -7.80
CA LEU A 45 4.40 8.53 -8.00
C LEU A 45 3.81 8.65 -9.39
N ALA A 46 4.53 8.14 -10.40
CA ALA A 46 4.00 8.11 -11.76
C ALA A 46 2.76 7.21 -11.85
N ALA A 47 2.78 6.05 -11.19
CA ALA A 47 1.64 5.14 -11.18
C ALA A 47 0.44 5.77 -10.49
N VAL A 48 0.66 6.45 -9.36
CA VAL A 48 -0.41 7.13 -8.62
C VAL A 48 -1.00 8.26 -9.45
N SER A 49 -0.13 9.04 -10.13
CA SER A 49 -0.58 10.16 -10.97
C SER A 49 -1.45 9.70 -12.14
N GLY A 50 -1.25 8.47 -12.61
CA GLY A 50 -2.06 7.90 -13.67
C GLY A 50 -3.52 7.68 -13.30
N GLY A 51 -3.85 7.71 -12.01
CA GLY A 51 -5.24 7.67 -11.54
C GLY A 51 -5.85 6.29 -11.41
N ALA A 52 -5.15 5.24 -11.82
CA ALA A 52 -5.69 3.88 -11.76
C ALA A 52 -5.50 3.23 -10.40
N VAL A 53 -4.52 3.68 -9.62
CA VAL A 53 -4.18 3.08 -8.33
C VAL A 53 -5.11 3.59 -7.25
N GLU A 54 -5.66 2.68 -6.48
CA GLU A 54 -6.63 3.01 -5.43
C GLU A 54 -6.13 2.71 -4.03
N ILE A 55 -5.14 1.82 -3.91
CA ILE A 55 -4.57 1.39 -2.63
C ILE A 55 -3.06 1.26 -2.83
N ALA A 56 -2.26 1.57 -1.82
CA ALA A 56 -0.80 1.42 -1.92
C ALA A 56 -0.24 0.67 -0.72
N LEU A 57 0.71 -0.21 -1.00
CA LEU A 57 1.48 -0.96 -0.01
C LEU A 57 2.95 -0.64 -0.26
N ILE A 58 3.60 0.00 0.69
CA ILE A 58 4.90 0.63 0.49
C ILE A 58 5.91 0.12 1.49
N ASP A 59 7.04 -0.40 1.01
CA ASP A 59 8.14 -0.76 1.87
C ASP A 59 8.77 0.50 2.47
N PHE A 60 9.06 0.46 3.77
CA PHE A 60 9.67 1.60 4.45
C PHE A 60 11.09 1.86 3.96
N ASN A 61 11.88 0.80 3.81
CA ASN A 61 13.30 0.93 3.45
C ASN A 61 13.50 0.92 1.94
N MET A 62 13.75 2.10 1.38
CA MET A 62 14.06 2.25 -0.03
C MET A 62 15.21 3.22 -0.20
N PRO A 63 16.00 3.07 -1.27
CA PRO A 63 17.03 4.07 -1.57
C PRO A 63 16.41 5.42 -1.91
N GLY A 64 17.08 6.48 -1.51
CA GLY A 64 16.62 7.84 -1.79
C GLY A 64 15.70 8.35 -0.71
N ILE A 65 14.40 8.13 -0.81
CA ILE A 65 13.45 8.52 0.21
C ILE A 65 12.86 7.27 0.87
N ASP A 66 12.54 7.38 2.15
CA ASP A 66 11.90 6.26 2.85
C ASP A 66 10.40 6.17 2.49
N GLY A 67 9.79 5.06 2.89
CA GLY A 67 8.39 4.80 2.55
C GLY A 67 7.43 5.85 3.11
N LEU A 68 7.72 6.43 4.27
CA LEU A 68 6.85 7.45 4.86
C LEU A 68 6.98 8.78 4.13
N GLU A 69 8.16 9.10 3.63
CA GLU A 69 8.33 10.27 2.77
C GLU A 69 7.53 10.13 1.48
N LEU A 70 7.52 8.92 0.92
CA LEU A 70 6.70 8.64 -0.24
C LEU A 70 5.21 8.80 0.09
N VAL A 71 4.75 8.30 1.23
CA VAL A 71 3.36 8.48 1.66
C VAL A 71 3.03 9.96 1.77
N ALA A 72 3.92 10.76 2.35
CA ALA A 72 3.70 12.20 2.47
C ALA A 72 3.50 12.85 1.09
N ASN A 73 4.28 12.43 0.11
CA ASN A 73 4.13 12.92 -1.26
C ASN A 73 2.81 12.49 -1.89
N ILE A 74 2.41 11.24 -1.67
CA ILE A 74 1.10 10.75 -2.17
C ILE A 74 -0.04 11.54 -1.53
N ARG A 75 0.07 11.86 -0.25
CA ARG A 75 -0.97 12.59 0.49
C ARG A 75 -1.21 14.00 -0.05
N LYS A 76 -0.25 14.60 -0.73
CA LYS A 76 -0.44 15.93 -1.32
C LYS A 76 -1.50 15.93 -2.41
N THR A 77 -1.64 14.84 -3.14
CA THR A 77 -2.61 14.73 -4.23
C THR A 77 -3.72 13.72 -3.95
N HIS A 78 -3.47 12.77 -3.06
CA HIS A 78 -4.41 11.69 -2.75
C HIS A 78 -4.56 11.56 -1.23
N PRO A 79 -5.24 12.53 -0.58
CA PRO A 79 -5.31 12.55 0.89
C PRO A 79 -6.09 11.40 1.51
N ASN A 80 -6.95 10.75 0.74
CA ASN A 80 -7.83 9.69 1.26
C ASN A 80 -7.48 8.30 0.77
N MET A 81 -6.41 8.14 -0.02
CA MET A 81 -6.02 6.83 -0.52
C MET A 81 -5.61 5.92 0.64
N PRO A 82 -6.17 4.70 0.75
CA PRO A 82 -5.67 3.75 1.73
C PRO A 82 -4.23 3.36 1.42
N VAL A 83 -3.34 3.57 2.37
CA VAL A 83 -1.91 3.28 2.25
C VAL A 83 -1.44 2.57 3.49
N ALA A 84 -0.60 1.55 3.34
CA ALA A 84 0.10 0.94 4.44
C ALA A 84 1.60 0.92 4.16
N VAL A 85 2.37 1.12 5.22
CA VAL A 85 3.83 1.00 5.18
C VAL A 85 4.21 -0.33 5.82
N VAL A 86 5.09 -1.06 5.15
CA VAL A 86 5.57 -2.37 5.61
C VAL A 86 7.01 -2.19 6.09
N SER A 87 7.31 -2.59 7.32
CA SER A 87 8.64 -2.39 7.88
C SER A 87 8.99 -3.43 8.93
N ALA A 88 10.26 -3.81 8.96
CA ALA A 88 10.80 -4.60 10.05
C ALA A 88 11.09 -3.74 11.29
N ASN A 89 11.17 -2.43 11.10
CA ASN A 89 11.44 -1.49 12.19
C ASN A 89 10.11 -1.06 12.82
N VAL A 90 9.87 -1.53 14.04
CA VAL A 90 8.62 -1.28 14.75
C VAL A 90 8.77 -0.21 15.84
N GLN A 91 9.73 0.69 15.69
CA GLN A 91 9.92 1.77 16.65
C GLN A 91 8.72 2.71 16.68
N ASN A 92 8.41 3.22 17.86
CA ASN A 92 7.26 4.11 18.06
C ASN A 92 7.31 5.36 17.19
N GLU A 93 8.49 5.87 16.91
CA GLU A 93 8.66 7.05 16.05
C GLU A 93 8.11 6.78 14.64
N ILE A 94 8.43 5.61 14.07
CA ILE A 94 7.99 5.25 12.73
C ILE A 94 6.49 5.01 12.71
N ILE A 95 5.98 4.28 13.71
CA ILE A 95 4.56 4.02 13.83
C ILE A 95 3.78 5.33 14.01
N GLY A 96 4.32 6.26 14.80
CA GLY A 96 3.71 7.56 15.01
C GLY A 96 3.65 8.40 13.73
N ARG A 97 4.73 8.39 12.96
CA ARG A 97 4.75 9.10 11.67
C ARG A 97 3.72 8.53 10.70
N ALA A 98 3.60 7.20 10.66
CA ALA A 98 2.59 6.56 9.81
C ALA A 98 1.18 7.01 10.22
N ARG A 99 0.92 7.04 11.52
CA ARG A 99 -0.38 7.47 12.05
C ARG A 99 -0.69 8.90 11.67
N GLU A 100 0.29 9.80 11.77
CA GLU A 100 0.12 11.21 11.42
C GLU A 100 -0.25 11.38 9.94
N LEU A 101 0.22 10.46 9.10
CA LEU A 101 -0.08 10.49 7.67
C LEU A 101 -1.32 9.66 7.30
N ASN A 102 -2.04 9.18 8.29
CA ASN A 102 -3.19 8.30 8.09
C ASN A 102 -2.83 7.03 7.31
N ALA A 103 -1.62 6.53 7.51
CA ALA A 103 -1.16 5.31 6.87
C ALA A 103 -1.23 4.15 7.86
N GLY A 104 -1.57 2.97 7.37
CA GLY A 104 -1.47 1.76 8.15
C GLY A 104 0.00 1.37 8.31
N PHE A 105 0.28 0.55 9.30
CA PHE A 105 1.61 0.03 9.54
C PHE A 105 1.53 -1.49 9.65
N ILE A 106 2.31 -2.19 8.82
CA ILE A 106 2.35 -3.64 8.82
C ILE A 106 3.78 -4.09 9.15
N PRO A 107 3.99 -4.75 10.27
CA PRO A 107 5.34 -5.24 10.59
C PRO A 107 5.72 -6.41 9.70
N LYS A 108 7.01 -6.50 9.37
CA LYS A 108 7.53 -7.68 8.67
C LYS A 108 7.81 -8.79 9.68
N PRO A 109 7.66 -10.06 9.30
CA PRO A 109 7.27 -10.53 7.97
C PRO A 109 5.79 -10.30 7.69
N LEU A 110 5.47 -9.93 6.46
CA LEU A 110 4.09 -9.78 6.03
C LEU A 110 3.40 -11.15 6.06
N THR A 111 2.24 -11.21 6.70
CA THR A 111 1.44 -12.44 6.74
C THR A 111 0.19 -12.26 5.89
N ASP A 112 -0.41 -13.38 5.47
CA ASP A 112 -1.68 -13.33 4.76
C ASP A 112 -2.74 -12.63 5.60
N GLU A 113 -2.74 -12.88 6.91
CA GLU A 113 -3.69 -12.27 7.84
C GLU A 113 -3.54 -10.76 7.93
N SER A 114 -2.30 -10.27 8.06
CA SER A 114 -2.07 -8.82 8.16
C SER A 114 -2.39 -8.12 6.85
N LEU A 115 -2.05 -8.75 5.72
CA LEU A 115 -2.38 -8.19 4.43
C LEU A 115 -3.89 -8.18 4.20
N ALA A 116 -4.57 -9.29 4.50
CA ALA A 116 -6.01 -9.38 4.33
C ALA A 116 -6.74 -8.35 5.19
N ALA A 117 -6.29 -8.14 6.42
CA ALA A 117 -6.89 -7.15 7.31
C ALA A 117 -6.78 -5.74 6.73
N PHE A 118 -5.60 -5.39 6.22
CA PHE A 118 -5.41 -4.09 5.59
C PHE A 118 -6.29 -3.93 4.34
N LEU A 119 -6.31 -4.94 3.48
CA LEU A 119 -7.08 -4.87 2.23
C LEU A 119 -8.59 -4.80 2.50
N SER A 120 -9.07 -5.52 3.49
CA SER A 120 -10.48 -5.47 3.87
C SER A 120 -10.88 -4.09 4.39
N GLY A 121 -10.04 -3.50 5.23
CA GLY A 121 -10.27 -2.14 5.73
C GLY A 121 -10.21 -1.10 4.62
N ALA A 122 -9.26 -1.27 3.69
CA ALA A 122 -9.14 -0.37 2.55
C ALA A 122 -10.38 -0.43 1.65
N ALA A 123 -10.84 -1.64 1.34
CA ALA A 123 -12.04 -1.83 0.53
C ALA A 123 -13.25 -1.20 1.19
N LEU A 124 -13.37 -1.35 2.51
CA LEU A 124 -14.49 -0.77 3.24
C LEU A 124 -14.47 0.75 3.16
N ARG A 125 -13.30 1.36 3.30
CA ARG A 125 -13.16 2.81 3.19
C ARG A 125 -13.51 3.31 1.80
N LEU A 126 -13.04 2.63 0.76
CA LEU A 126 -13.33 3.01 -0.63
C LEU A 126 -14.80 2.84 -0.96
N LYS A 127 -15.42 1.80 -0.43
CA LYS A 127 -16.82 1.54 -0.65
C LYS A 127 -17.72 2.59 0.00
N LYS A 128 -17.28 3.15 1.13
CA LYS A 128 -18.03 4.20 1.84
C LYS A 128 -17.85 5.57 1.24
N SER A 129 -16.86 5.76 0.40
CA SER A 129 -16.59 7.04 -0.21
C SER A 129 -17.74 7.42 -1.13
N PRO A 130 -18.30 8.61 -0.99
CA PRO A 130 -19.32 9.07 -1.94
C PRO A 130 -18.68 9.26 -3.30
N THR A 131 -19.38 8.85 -4.29
CA THR A 131 -18.90 9.00 -5.68
C THR A 131 -19.38 10.31 -6.26
#